data_dd3c4d0729a68b8068b2438911a2dd34
#
_entry.id   dd3c4d0729a68b8068b2438911a2dd34
#
_cell.length_a   1.000
_cell.length_b   1.000
_cell.length_c   1.000
_cell.angle_alpha   90.00
_cell.angle_beta   90.00
_cell.angle_gamma   90.00
#
_symmetry.space_group_name_H-M   'P 1'
#
loop_
_entity.id
_entity.type
_entity.pdbx_description
1 polymer ?
#
loop_
_entity_poly.entity_id
_entity_poly.type
_entity_poly.pdbx_seq_one_letter_code
_entity_poly.pdbx_strand_id
1 'polypeptide(L)'
;MAASRIEVFEQILQSDPANSAVLFGLAKEYEKGGDDAKLIETLERYLAAADDEGNAYGMLARAYERLKQIDKARAAYQHGVEAAMAHGHPGMAEEYRQILESEFSES
;
A
#
# COMPACT_ATOMS: atom_id res chain seq x y z
N MET A 1 16.47 22.90 14.22
CA MET A 1 16.42 21.48 13.83
C MET A 1 15.74 21.34 12.48
N ALA A 2 16.30 20.49 11.64
CA ALA A 2 15.66 20.22 10.36
C ALA A 2 14.37 19.43 10.57
N ALA A 3 13.36 19.73 9.79
CA ALA A 3 12.12 18.97 9.80
C ALA A 3 12.38 17.53 9.31
N SER A 4 11.66 16.56 9.85
CA SER A 4 11.74 15.19 9.36
C SER A 4 11.10 15.11 7.96
N ARG A 5 11.39 14.03 7.24
CA ARG A 5 10.78 13.80 5.94
C ARG A 5 9.26 13.69 6.07
N ILE A 6 8.79 13.05 7.14
CA ILE A 6 7.35 12.94 7.41
C ILE A 6 6.72 14.33 7.54
N GLU A 7 7.34 15.22 8.34
CA GLU A 7 6.82 16.57 8.52
C GLU A 7 6.79 17.35 7.20
N VAL A 8 7.84 17.23 6.39
CA VAL A 8 7.91 17.91 5.10
C VAL A 8 6.79 17.42 4.18
N PHE A 9 6.61 16.10 4.08
CA PHE A 9 5.56 15.52 3.25
C PHE A 9 4.17 15.93 3.74
N GLU A 10 3.95 15.93 5.05
CA GLU A 10 2.66 16.35 5.61
C GLU A 10 2.35 17.81 5.32
N GLN A 11 3.37 18.66 5.34
CA GLN A 11 3.19 20.07 4.98
C GLN A 11 2.78 20.24 3.52
N ILE A 12 3.42 19.49 2.62
CA ILE A 12 3.07 19.54 1.19
C ILE A 12 1.61 19.10 1.00
N LEU A 13 1.19 18.06 1.72
CA LEU A 13 -0.17 17.52 1.61
C LEU A 13 -1.24 18.46 2.15
N GLN A 14 -0.88 19.44 2.99
CA GLN A 14 -1.83 20.45 3.44
C GLN A 14 -2.32 21.32 2.28
N SER A 15 -1.45 21.64 1.34
CA SER A 15 -1.82 22.45 0.17
C SER A 15 -2.12 21.62 -1.07
N ASP A 16 -1.68 20.37 -1.10
CA ASP A 16 -1.87 19.47 -2.25
C ASP A 16 -2.19 18.05 -1.73
N PRO A 17 -3.39 17.84 -1.19
CA PRO A 17 -3.71 16.59 -0.48
C PRO A 17 -3.78 15.35 -1.35
N ALA A 18 -3.91 15.50 -2.67
CA ALA A 18 -3.96 14.37 -3.59
C ALA A 18 -2.65 14.16 -4.35
N ASN A 19 -1.56 14.76 -3.88
CA ASN A 19 -0.25 14.59 -4.51
C ASN A 19 0.23 13.15 -4.32
N SER A 20 0.05 12.33 -5.35
CA SER A 20 0.31 10.90 -5.24
C SER A 20 1.78 10.57 -4.99
N ALA A 21 2.70 11.31 -5.58
CA ALA A 21 4.13 11.09 -5.34
C ALA A 21 4.50 11.33 -3.87
N VAL A 22 3.95 12.38 -3.28
CA VAL A 22 4.20 12.71 -1.87
C VAL A 22 3.51 11.70 -0.96
N LEU A 23 2.29 11.29 -1.28
CA LEU A 23 1.59 10.25 -0.52
C LEU A 23 2.38 8.95 -0.51
N PHE A 24 2.91 8.54 -1.65
CA PHE A 24 3.70 7.32 -1.71
C PHE A 24 5.01 7.45 -0.92
N GLY A 25 5.67 8.60 -1.02
CA GLY A 25 6.87 8.89 -0.23
C GLY A 25 6.60 8.85 1.27
N LEU A 26 5.48 9.41 1.69
CA LEU A 26 5.05 9.40 3.10
C LEU A 26 4.77 7.96 3.56
N ALA A 27 4.08 7.18 2.73
CA ALA A 27 3.82 5.77 3.03
C ALA A 27 5.11 5.00 3.26
N LYS A 28 6.13 5.22 2.42
CA LYS A 28 7.44 4.59 2.58
C LYS A 28 8.08 4.95 3.92
N GLU A 29 7.93 6.19 4.37
CA GLU A 29 8.49 6.61 5.66
C GLU A 29 7.76 5.93 6.82
N TYR A 30 6.44 5.81 6.75
CA TYR A 30 5.67 5.08 7.78
C TYR A 30 6.01 3.59 7.78
N GLU A 31 6.20 2.98 6.62
CA GLU A 31 6.63 1.58 6.52
C GLU A 31 7.96 1.37 7.22
N LYS A 32 8.91 2.25 6.95
CA LYS A 32 10.25 2.22 7.53
C LYS A 32 10.20 2.37 9.05
N GLY A 33 9.30 3.22 9.54
CA GLY A 33 9.13 3.47 10.96
C GLY A 33 8.25 2.45 11.69
N GLY A 34 7.64 1.53 10.97
CA GLY A 34 6.79 0.51 11.58
C GLY A 34 5.43 0.98 12.05
N ASP A 35 4.96 2.12 11.55
CA ASP A 35 3.64 2.66 11.91
C ASP A 35 2.59 2.16 10.92
N ASP A 36 2.09 0.95 11.15
CA ASP A 36 1.18 0.28 10.22
C ASP A 36 -0.16 1.00 10.07
N ALA A 37 -0.67 1.59 11.14
CA ALA A 37 -1.95 2.30 11.06
C ALA A 37 -1.86 3.52 10.13
N LYS A 38 -0.80 4.31 10.26
CA LYS A 38 -0.58 5.46 9.40
C LYS A 38 -0.18 5.07 7.99
N LEU A 39 0.55 3.95 7.84
CA LEU A 39 0.88 3.40 6.54
C LEU A 39 -0.40 3.04 5.77
N ILE A 40 -1.32 2.34 6.41
CA ILE A 40 -2.60 1.95 5.80
C ILE A 40 -3.39 3.19 5.36
N GLU A 41 -3.56 4.14 6.27
CA GLU A 41 -4.29 5.37 5.97
C GLU A 41 -3.70 6.11 4.77
N THR A 42 -2.37 6.22 4.74
CA THR A 42 -1.66 6.93 3.67
C THR A 42 -1.76 6.19 2.34
N LEU A 43 -1.62 4.86 2.36
CA LEU A 43 -1.74 4.05 1.15
C LEU A 43 -3.15 4.09 0.59
N GLU A 44 -4.17 4.10 1.44
CA GLU A 44 -5.55 4.22 0.97
C GLU A 44 -5.79 5.56 0.27
N ARG A 45 -5.23 6.64 0.82
CA ARG A 45 -5.27 7.97 0.16
C ARG A 45 -4.55 7.94 -1.18
N TYR A 46 -3.37 7.31 -1.22
CA TYR A 46 -2.59 7.17 -2.44
C TYR A 46 -3.37 6.40 -3.51
N LEU A 47 -3.96 5.28 -3.14
CA LEU A 47 -4.70 4.44 -4.08
C LEU A 47 -5.98 5.11 -4.59
N ALA A 48 -6.54 6.05 -3.83
CA ALA A 48 -7.68 6.85 -4.29
C ALA A 48 -7.24 7.93 -5.30
N ALA A 49 -5.97 8.34 -5.26
CA ALA A 49 -5.45 9.43 -6.07
C ALA A 49 -4.63 8.97 -7.29
N ALA A 50 -4.19 7.71 -7.31
CA ALA A 50 -3.27 7.21 -8.34
C ALA A 50 -3.68 5.83 -8.83
N ASP A 51 -3.35 5.55 -10.09
CA ASP A 51 -3.55 4.24 -10.69
C ASP A 51 -2.26 3.44 -10.48
N ASP A 52 -2.17 2.73 -9.36
CA ASP A 52 -0.98 1.98 -8.99
C ASP A 52 -0.86 0.69 -9.80
N GLU A 53 0.39 0.30 -10.10
CA GLU A 53 0.66 -0.89 -10.91
C GLU A 53 0.61 -2.21 -10.13
N GLY A 54 0.38 -2.14 -8.82
CA GLY A 54 0.24 -3.32 -7.96
C GLY A 54 1.08 -3.30 -6.69
N ASN A 55 2.20 -2.57 -6.68
CA ASN A 55 3.13 -2.54 -5.54
C ASN A 55 2.48 -2.04 -4.24
N ALA A 56 1.70 -0.97 -4.34
CA ALA A 56 1.07 -0.38 -3.16
C ALA A 56 0.05 -1.32 -2.53
N TYR A 57 -0.63 -2.13 -3.34
CA TYR A 57 -1.57 -3.12 -2.81
C TYR A 57 -0.85 -4.18 -1.98
N GLY A 58 0.34 -4.60 -2.39
CA GLY A 58 1.15 -5.53 -1.60
C GLY A 58 1.59 -4.94 -0.27
N MET A 59 2.01 -3.67 -0.30
CA MET A 59 2.38 -2.95 0.94
C MET A 59 1.18 -2.87 1.88
N LEU A 60 0.02 -2.52 1.34
CA LEU A 60 -1.22 -2.41 2.09
C LEU A 60 -1.61 -3.76 2.70
N ALA A 61 -1.56 -4.82 1.91
CA ALA A 61 -1.89 -6.17 2.37
C ALA A 61 -1.00 -6.60 3.53
N ARG A 62 0.31 -6.39 3.40
CA ARG A 62 1.25 -6.77 4.47
C ARG A 62 1.01 -5.97 5.75
N ALA A 63 0.65 -4.70 5.63
CA ALA A 63 0.32 -3.88 6.80
C ALA A 63 -0.95 -4.38 7.49
N TYR A 64 -1.97 -4.75 6.72
CA TYR A 64 -3.18 -5.35 7.28
C TYR A 64 -2.88 -6.68 7.98
N GLU A 65 -1.99 -7.50 7.39
CA GLU A 65 -1.56 -8.76 8.02
C GLU A 65 -0.90 -8.51 9.38
N ARG A 66 -0.04 -7.52 9.47
CA ARG A 66 0.64 -7.19 10.73
C ARG A 66 -0.35 -6.75 11.80
N LEU A 67 -1.45 -6.13 11.40
CA LEU A 67 -2.52 -5.73 12.33
C LEU A 67 -3.60 -6.81 12.49
N LYS A 68 -3.37 -8.00 11.95
CA LYS A 68 -4.29 -9.15 12.06
C LYS A 68 -5.65 -8.91 11.40
N GLN A 69 -5.70 -8.00 10.45
CA GLN A 69 -6.92 -7.73 9.69
C GLN A 69 -6.90 -8.57 8.41
N ILE A 70 -7.16 -9.85 8.57
CA ILE A 70 -6.93 -10.87 7.55
C ILE A 70 -7.82 -10.70 6.31
N ASP A 71 -9.10 -10.39 6.51
CA ASP A 71 -10.02 -10.21 5.38
C ASP A 71 -9.61 -9.02 4.51
N LYS A 72 -9.14 -7.94 5.14
CA LYS A 72 -8.68 -6.75 4.42
C LYS A 72 -7.36 -7.02 3.70
N ALA A 73 -6.48 -7.81 4.31
CA ALA A 73 -5.23 -8.23 3.66
C ALA A 73 -5.53 -9.06 2.41
N ARG A 74 -6.45 -10.01 2.52
CA ARG A 74 -6.87 -10.83 1.36
C ARG A 74 -7.39 -9.93 0.24
N ALA A 75 -8.29 -9.01 0.56
CA ALA A 75 -8.87 -8.10 -0.44
C ALA A 75 -7.78 -7.25 -1.11
N ALA A 76 -6.81 -6.78 -0.35
CA ALA A 76 -5.71 -5.97 -0.90
C ALA A 76 -4.86 -6.78 -1.88
N TYR A 77 -4.53 -8.05 -1.55
CA TYR A 77 -3.81 -8.90 -2.51
C TYR A 77 -4.65 -9.16 -3.76
N GLN A 78 -5.95 -9.37 -3.62
CA GLN A 78 -6.82 -9.58 -4.79
C GLN A 78 -6.83 -8.36 -5.71
N HIS A 79 -6.94 -7.17 -5.15
CA HIS A 79 -6.85 -5.93 -5.91
C HIS A 79 -5.47 -5.77 -6.55
N GLY A 80 -4.44 -6.19 -5.84
CA GLY A 80 -3.07 -6.18 -6.37
C GLY A 80 -2.90 -7.06 -7.60
N VAL A 81 -3.53 -8.24 -7.61
CA VAL A 81 -3.53 -9.12 -8.79
C VAL A 81 -4.15 -8.39 -9.98
N GLU A 82 -5.32 -7.78 -9.77
CA GLU A 82 -6.03 -7.06 -10.83
C GLU A 82 -5.20 -5.91 -11.39
N ALA A 83 -4.60 -5.11 -10.49
CA ALA A 83 -3.77 -3.97 -10.90
C ALA A 83 -2.53 -4.43 -11.66
N ALA A 84 -1.87 -5.48 -11.18
CA ALA A 84 -0.68 -6.01 -11.83
C ALA A 84 -0.99 -6.53 -13.24
N MET A 85 -2.10 -7.24 -13.39
CA MET A 85 -2.52 -7.72 -14.72
C MET A 85 -2.87 -6.56 -15.65
N ALA A 86 -3.59 -5.56 -15.13
CA ALA A 86 -4.00 -4.39 -15.92
C ALA A 86 -2.79 -3.60 -16.44
N HIS A 87 -1.69 -3.61 -15.70
CA HIS A 87 -0.48 -2.87 -16.05
C HIS A 87 0.62 -3.75 -16.68
N GLY A 88 0.30 -4.99 -17.04
CA GLY A 88 1.24 -5.86 -17.73
C GLY A 88 2.36 -6.44 -16.87
N HIS A 89 2.06 -6.71 -15.60
CA HIS A 89 3.02 -7.31 -14.66
C HIS A 89 2.56 -8.71 -14.22
N PRO A 90 2.57 -9.69 -15.13
CA PRO A 90 2.06 -11.03 -14.79
C PRO A 90 2.87 -11.75 -13.69
N GLY A 91 4.16 -11.44 -13.57
CA GLY A 91 4.99 -12.01 -12.51
C GLY A 91 4.54 -11.57 -11.14
N MET A 92 4.24 -10.28 -10.99
CA MET A 92 3.72 -9.72 -9.73
C MET A 92 2.34 -10.31 -9.41
N ALA A 93 1.47 -10.42 -10.42
CA ALA A 93 0.15 -11.01 -10.25
C ALA A 93 0.25 -12.46 -9.75
N GLU A 94 1.15 -13.24 -10.35
CA GLU A 94 1.37 -14.63 -9.93
C GLU A 94 1.90 -14.72 -8.51
N GLU A 95 2.83 -13.84 -8.15
CA GLU A 95 3.35 -13.78 -6.79
C GLU A 95 2.23 -13.56 -5.77
N TYR A 96 1.34 -12.61 -6.05
CA TYR A 96 0.21 -12.34 -5.15
C TYR A 96 -0.78 -13.51 -5.12
N ARG A 97 -1.01 -14.18 -6.26
CA ARG A 97 -1.87 -15.36 -6.30
C ARG A 97 -1.32 -16.49 -5.44
N GLN A 98 0.00 -16.69 -5.48
CA GLN A 98 0.64 -17.71 -4.66
C GLN A 98 0.50 -17.42 -3.17
N ILE A 99 0.62 -16.16 -2.77
CA ILE A 99 0.39 -15.76 -1.38
C ILE A 99 -1.05 -16.04 -0.98
N LEU A 100 -2.01 -15.68 -1.85
CA LEU A 100 -3.42 -15.93 -1.59
C LEU A 100 -3.71 -17.42 -1.41
N GLU A 101 -3.12 -18.26 -2.24
CA GLU A 101 -3.30 -19.71 -2.14
C GLU A 101 -2.69 -20.30 -0.88
N SER A 102 -1.48 -19.88 -0.53
CA SER A 102 -0.76 -20.48 0.58
C SER A 102 -1.16 -19.95 1.95
N GLU A 103 -1.55 -18.69 2.03
CA GLU A 103 -1.80 -18.04 3.32
C GLU A 103 -3.27 -17.74 3.59
N PHE A 104 -4.08 -17.62 2.55
CA PHE A 104 -5.48 -17.19 2.68
C PHE A 104 -6.48 -18.19 2.12
N SER A 105 -6.01 -19.35 1.66
CA SER A 105 -6.96 -20.36 1.18
C SER A 105 -7.67 -21.00 2.35
N GLU A 106 -8.98 -21.22 2.19
CA GLU A 106 -9.76 -21.94 3.17
C GLU A 106 -9.60 -23.43 2.97
N SER A 107 -9.31 -24.13 4.01
CA SER A 107 -9.21 -25.59 3.94
C SER A 107 -10.56 -26.24 4.14
#